data_31aca3d9f975be58ec14658d122e7332
#
_entry.id   31aca3d9f975be58ec14658d122e7332
#
_cell.length_a   1.000
_cell.length_b   1.000
_cell.length_c   1.000
_cell.angle_alpha   90.00
_cell.angle_beta   90.00
_cell.angle_gamma   90.00
#
_symmetry.space_group_name_H-M   'P 1'
#
loop_
_entity.id
_entity.type
_entity.pdbx_description
1 polymer ?
#
loop_
_entity_poly.entity_id
_entity_poly.type
_entity_poly.pdbx_seq_one_letter_code
_entity_poly.pdbx_strand_id
1 'polypeptide(L)'
;MTKTKLYLLIKKGYYFQIFLCFFSLNIHSQTQMNLKIKFDDSLIVEKYEPLQNEFKYRSIRMEPGNYRIENDAVPRILNDEAIVGVDLIYTGYPEGEDLSELNRKRIIELYMSCPKAFNKQTIKWRLIKQTGVKNQADLPNYFHGFIVYFRPLVPFSEEKKYINDIISGKEKLKDSTLLKVFSRKSRWKEMLCVADVTGSMAPYTVQLMIWAKFNQRLKTFKQFVFFNDDEERSNDQSTSLDSSGIWNIETYNAEKIMNTALTSMQKGGHFENDIEAIFYAIKKYPNNIKNILLIADNWEDPCDMALLPKLKALKIPISIIICGVNSVINTKYLEIAYATNGSIHTIEEDLDEMGKLNEGQVFKIGGLKYRLVNNKFLKI
;
A
#
# COMPACT_ATOMS: atom_id res chain seq x y z
N MET A 1 45.10 14.46 -4.59
CA MET A 1 45.04 15.33 -5.80
C MET A 1 46.41 15.93 -6.03
N THR A 2 47.04 15.68 -7.17
CA THR A 2 48.34 16.23 -7.50
C THR A 2 48.24 17.74 -7.68
N LYS A 3 49.29 18.49 -7.30
CA LYS A 3 49.38 19.98 -7.47
C LYS A 3 48.97 20.43 -8.88
N THR A 4 49.19 19.62 -9.90
CA THR A 4 48.83 19.89 -11.29
C THR A 4 47.33 19.94 -11.55
N LYS A 5 46.54 19.11 -10.88
CA LYS A 5 45.06 19.11 -10.96
C LYS A 5 44.46 20.32 -10.26
N LEU A 6 45.06 20.72 -9.15
CA LEU A 6 44.64 21.91 -8.41
C LEU A 6 44.96 23.18 -9.17
N TYR A 7 46.13 23.21 -9.86
CA TYR A 7 46.53 24.33 -10.69
C TYR A 7 45.67 24.49 -11.95
N LEU A 8 45.21 23.37 -12.51
CA LEU A 8 44.25 23.38 -13.62
C LEU A 8 42.87 23.91 -13.21
N LEU A 9 42.44 23.57 -11.98
CA LEU A 9 41.19 24.08 -11.39
C LEU A 9 41.26 25.55 -11.05
N ILE A 10 42.44 26.06 -10.59
CA ILE A 10 42.65 27.49 -10.27
C ILE A 10 42.82 28.33 -11.55
N LYS A 11 43.52 27.80 -12.56
CA LYS A 11 43.71 28.49 -13.86
C LYS A 11 42.41 28.59 -14.68
N LYS A 12 41.44 27.73 -14.38
CA LYS A 12 40.10 27.78 -14.94
C LYS A 12 39.09 27.97 -13.79
N GLY A 13 39.17 29.17 -13.16
CA GLY A 13 38.32 29.56 -12.02
C GLY A 13 36.81 29.28 -12.23
N TYR A 14 36.37 29.21 -13.44
CA TYR A 14 35.06 28.77 -13.85
C TYR A 14 34.76 27.31 -13.42
N TYR A 15 35.73 26.39 -13.49
CA TYR A 15 35.49 24.98 -13.10
C TYR A 15 35.41 24.79 -11.59
N PHE A 16 36.11 25.63 -10.82
CA PHE A 16 36.01 25.57 -9.35
C PHE A 16 34.71 26.18 -8.84
N GLN A 17 34.26 27.26 -9.46
CA GLN A 17 32.95 27.84 -9.19
C GLN A 17 31.81 26.92 -9.63
N ILE A 18 31.92 26.25 -10.78
CA ILE A 18 30.94 25.25 -11.25
C ILE A 18 30.94 24.03 -10.31
N PHE A 19 32.11 23.60 -9.81
CA PHE A 19 32.18 22.48 -8.86
C PHE A 19 31.63 22.85 -7.49
N LEU A 20 31.86 24.07 -7.01
CA LEU A 20 31.23 24.62 -5.80
C LEU A 20 29.72 24.87 -6.00
N CYS A 21 29.31 25.35 -7.17
CA CYS A 21 27.92 25.47 -7.52
C CYS A 21 27.23 24.10 -7.65
N PHE A 22 27.92 23.08 -8.19
CA PHE A 22 27.37 21.72 -8.23
C PHE A 22 27.27 21.10 -6.81
N PHE A 23 28.23 21.38 -5.94
CA PHE A 23 28.15 20.92 -4.55
C PHE A 23 27.09 21.70 -3.74
N SER A 24 26.99 22.99 -3.97
CA SER A 24 25.94 23.81 -3.36
C SER A 24 24.55 23.54 -3.96
N LEU A 25 24.48 23.25 -5.28
CA LEU A 25 23.25 22.81 -5.94
C LEU A 25 22.81 21.42 -5.46
N ASN A 26 23.73 20.49 -5.21
CA ASN A 26 23.39 19.19 -4.60
C ASN A 26 22.94 19.31 -3.14
N ILE A 27 23.53 20.21 -2.35
CA ILE A 27 23.06 20.49 -1.00
C ILE A 27 21.71 21.23 -1.04
N HIS A 28 21.51 22.15 -1.99
CA HIS A 28 20.22 22.81 -2.18
C HIS A 28 19.17 21.88 -2.84
N SER A 29 19.56 20.96 -3.72
CA SER A 29 18.62 20.01 -4.29
C SER A 29 18.17 18.94 -3.30
N GLN A 30 19.00 18.61 -2.31
CA GLN A 30 18.56 17.76 -1.18
C GLN A 30 17.59 18.49 -0.25
N THR A 31 17.67 19.82 -0.14
CA THR A 31 16.70 20.62 0.62
C THR A 31 15.49 21.06 -0.21
N GLN A 32 15.53 20.97 -1.52
CA GLN A 32 14.40 21.15 -2.43
C GLN A 32 13.81 19.79 -2.85
N MET A 33 13.61 18.88 -1.91
CA MET A 33 12.72 17.77 -2.17
C MET A 33 11.33 18.34 -2.47
N ASN A 34 10.91 18.16 -3.73
CA ASN A 34 9.56 18.50 -4.19
C ASN A 34 8.58 17.45 -3.63
N LEU A 35 8.45 17.40 -2.30
CA LEU A 35 7.42 16.62 -1.62
C LEU A 35 6.07 17.28 -1.91
N LYS A 36 5.47 16.91 -3.03
CA LYS A 36 4.11 17.29 -3.38
C LYS A 36 3.15 16.37 -2.64
N ILE A 37 2.79 16.74 -1.43
CA ILE A 37 1.67 16.10 -0.75
C ILE A 37 0.40 16.77 -1.21
N LYS A 38 -0.54 15.96 -1.68
CA LYS A 38 -1.93 16.39 -1.91
C LYS A 38 -2.71 15.97 -0.68
N PHE A 39 -3.21 16.93 0.07
CA PHE A 39 -4.16 16.64 1.13
C PHE A 39 -5.47 16.17 0.52
N ASP A 40 -5.95 15.03 0.99
CA ASP A 40 -7.25 14.48 0.58
C ASP A 40 -8.41 15.26 1.20
N ASP A 41 -8.21 15.76 2.45
CA ASP A 41 -9.16 16.59 3.17
C ASP A 41 -8.45 17.75 3.87
N SER A 42 -9.16 18.88 4.00
CA SER A 42 -8.77 20.01 4.85
C SER A 42 -9.92 20.34 5.79
N LEU A 43 -9.68 20.22 7.09
CA LEU A 43 -10.69 20.38 8.12
C LEU A 43 -10.36 21.56 9.03
N ILE A 44 -11.40 22.29 9.42
CA ILE A 44 -11.32 23.35 10.43
C ILE A 44 -12.12 22.86 11.64
N VAL A 45 -11.47 22.80 12.80
CA VAL A 45 -12.08 22.32 14.05
C VAL A 45 -11.75 23.28 15.19
N GLU A 46 -12.57 23.31 16.21
CA GLU A 46 -12.27 24.13 17.40
C GLU A 46 -11.05 23.56 18.14
N LYS A 47 -11.05 22.26 18.40
CA LYS A 47 -9.94 21.50 18.98
C LYS A 47 -9.87 20.13 18.33
N TYR A 48 -8.68 19.66 18.04
CA TYR A 48 -8.46 18.37 17.42
C TYR A 48 -8.61 17.22 18.40
N GLU A 49 -9.28 16.17 17.96
CA GLU A 49 -9.28 14.86 18.58
C GLU A 49 -8.97 13.78 17.54
N PRO A 50 -8.09 12.80 17.86
CA PRO A 50 -7.81 11.70 16.95
C PRO A 50 -9.09 10.92 16.59
N LEU A 51 -9.14 10.40 15.37
CA LEU A 51 -10.26 9.55 14.96
C LEU A 51 -10.33 8.30 15.85
N GLN A 52 -11.52 8.05 16.36
CA GLN A 52 -11.83 6.78 17.00
C GLN A 52 -12.36 5.82 15.94
N ASN A 53 -11.49 5.03 15.37
CA ASN A 53 -11.80 4.02 14.36
C ASN A 53 -11.05 2.71 14.66
N GLU A 54 -11.06 1.77 13.73
CA GLU A 54 -10.35 0.49 13.85
C GLU A 54 -8.82 0.61 13.78
N PHE A 55 -8.29 1.76 13.35
CA PHE A 55 -6.85 1.99 13.24
C PHE A 55 -6.27 2.46 14.58
N LYS A 56 -5.07 2.02 14.86
CA LYS A 56 -4.27 2.61 15.93
C LYS A 56 -3.57 3.86 15.41
N TYR A 57 -3.11 4.69 16.32
CA TYR A 57 -2.35 5.88 15.94
C TYR A 57 -1.16 6.12 16.84
N ARG A 58 -0.19 6.85 16.31
CA ARG A 58 0.93 7.42 17.04
C ARG A 58 0.94 8.92 16.87
N SER A 59 1.23 9.64 17.96
CA SER A 59 1.35 11.09 17.93
C SER A 59 2.82 11.49 17.82
N ILE A 60 3.11 12.37 16.88
CA ILE A 60 4.41 13.02 16.72
C ILE A 60 4.19 14.49 17.07
N ARG A 61 4.54 14.87 18.30
CA ARG A 61 4.31 16.21 18.81
C ARG A 61 5.42 17.16 18.38
N MET A 62 5.03 18.40 18.12
CA MET A 62 5.90 19.54 17.86
C MET A 62 5.44 20.70 18.70
N GLU A 63 6.34 21.60 19.06
CA GLU A 63 5.96 22.83 19.76
C GLU A 63 5.18 23.79 18.86
N PRO A 64 4.31 24.65 19.43
CA PRO A 64 3.68 25.73 18.69
C PRO A 64 4.73 26.60 17.98
N GLY A 65 4.50 26.91 16.70
CA GLY A 65 5.45 27.69 15.90
C GLY A 65 6.76 27.00 15.52
N ASN A 66 7.00 25.78 16.01
CA ASN A 66 8.19 24.99 15.71
C ASN A 66 7.88 23.88 14.70
N TYR A 67 8.90 23.43 13.97
CA TYR A 67 8.82 22.33 12.99
C TYR A 67 9.65 21.11 13.40
N ARG A 68 10.47 21.21 14.45
CA ARG A 68 11.30 20.10 14.92
C ARG A 68 10.45 19.13 15.75
N ILE A 69 10.71 17.86 15.54
CA ILE A 69 10.13 16.80 16.36
C ILE A 69 10.84 16.79 17.72
N GLU A 70 10.08 16.74 18.80
CA GLU A 70 10.63 16.56 20.14
C GLU A 70 11.36 15.20 20.21
N ASN A 71 12.60 15.18 20.75
CA ASN A 71 13.56 14.08 20.62
C ASN A 71 13.04 12.70 21.09
N ASP A 72 12.05 12.64 21.98
CA ASP A 72 11.47 11.41 22.47
C ASP A 72 10.17 11.02 21.76
N ALA A 73 9.73 11.84 20.79
CA ALA A 73 8.42 11.73 20.18
C ALA A 73 8.41 10.99 18.84
N VAL A 74 9.56 10.59 18.30
CA VAL A 74 9.56 9.68 17.14
C VAL A 74 9.34 8.27 17.67
N PRO A 75 8.09 7.82 17.76
CA PRO A 75 7.86 6.41 17.99
C PRO A 75 8.59 5.72 16.86
N ARG A 76 9.43 4.76 17.16
CA ARG A 76 9.86 3.80 16.13
C ARG A 76 8.56 3.27 15.54
N ILE A 77 8.15 3.86 14.41
CA ILE A 77 7.10 3.27 13.60
C ILE A 77 7.73 1.98 13.18
N LEU A 78 7.25 0.91 13.81
CA LEU A 78 7.80 -0.41 13.65
C LEU A 78 7.77 -0.71 12.16
N ASN A 79 8.81 -1.34 11.65
CA ASN A 79 8.94 -1.63 10.22
C ASN A 79 7.74 -2.40 9.66
N ASP A 80 6.93 -2.96 10.53
CA ASP A 80 5.88 -3.93 10.25
C ASP A 80 4.46 -3.33 10.32
N GLU A 81 4.31 -2.01 10.55
CA GLU A 81 2.99 -1.35 10.63
C GLU A 81 2.64 -0.70 9.30
N ALA A 82 1.51 -1.10 8.72
CA ALA A 82 0.99 -0.47 7.50
C ALA A 82 0.39 0.89 7.82
N ILE A 83 1.03 1.98 7.37
CA ILE A 83 0.50 3.34 7.52
C ILE A 83 -0.67 3.52 6.56
N VAL A 84 -1.80 3.98 7.09
CA VAL A 84 -3.04 4.19 6.34
C VAL A 84 -3.49 5.65 6.28
N GLY A 85 -2.98 6.50 7.18
CA GLY A 85 -3.34 7.90 7.20
C GLY A 85 -2.39 8.76 8.01
N VAL A 86 -2.35 10.05 7.68
CA VAL A 86 -1.56 11.07 8.38
C VAL A 86 -2.39 12.34 8.51
N ASP A 87 -2.52 12.82 9.74
CA ASP A 87 -3.07 14.15 10.02
C ASP A 87 -1.92 15.11 10.31
N LEU A 88 -1.85 16.21 9.59
CA LEU A 88 -1.04 17.37 9.97
C LEU A 88 -1.92 18.36 10.72
N ILE A 89 -1.61 18.59 12.00
CA ILE A 89 -2.42 19.41 12.89
C ILE A 89 -1.63 20.67 13.27
N TYR A 90 -2.28 21.82 13.16
CA TYR A 90 -1.75 23.10 13.56
C TYR A 90 -2.85 24.04 14.09
N THR A 91 -2.51 25.11 14.80
CA THR A 91 -3.45 26.16 15.18
C THR A 91 -3.37 27.33 14.23
N GLY A 92 -4.52 27.94 13.93
CA GLY A 92 -4.60 29.17 13.13
C GLY A 92 -4.32 30.44 13.94
N TYR A 93 -3.38 30.41 14.87
CA TYR A 93 -2.99 31.53 15.71
C TYR A 93 -1.53 31.96 15.45
N PRO A 94 -1.21 33.26 15.34
CA PRO A 94 -2.16 34.37 15.30
C PRO A 94 -3.14 34.33 14.13
N GLU A 95 -4.32 34.89 14.30
CA GLU A 95 -5.33 34.89 13.23
C GLU A 95 -4.84 35.70 12.02
N GLY A 96 -5.05 35.17 10.84
CA GLY A 96 -4.65 35.78 9.57
C GLY A 96 -3.19 35.50 9.15
N GLU A 97 -2.38 34.81 9.98
CA GLU A 97 -1.01 34.45 9.62
C GLU A 97 -0.98 33.27 8.65
N ASP A 98 -0.10 33.37 7.64
CA ASP A 98 0.17 32.27 6.71
C ASP A 98 1.19 31.29 7.30
N LEU A 99 0.69 30.14 7.75
CA LEU A 99 1.50 29.07 8.35
C LEU A 99 1.92 27.99 7.33
N SER A 100 1.74 28.24 6.04
CA SER A 100 2.05 27.26 4.98
C SER A 100 3.53 26.88 4.98
N GLU A 101 4.44 27.82 5.15
CA GLU A 101 5.89 27.53 5.22
C GLU A 101 6.27 26.74 6.48
N LEU A 102 5.66 27.01 7.62
CA LEU A 102 5.84 26.22 8.84
C LEU A 102 5.37 24.78 8.61
N ASN A 103 4.19 24.60 8.02
CA ASN A 103 3.65 23.26 7.71
C ASN A 103 4.51 22.54 6.70
N ARG A 104 5.05 23.23 5.69
CA ARG A 104 6.01 22.65 4.74
C ARG A 104 7.26 22.11 5.44
N LYS A 105 7.85 22.88 6.37
CA LYS A 105 9.00 22.43 7.17
C LYS A 105 8.67 21.22 8.04
N ARG A 106 7.49 21.20 8.66
CA ARG A 106 6.99 20.06 9.43
C ARG A 106 6.90 18.78 8.59
N ILE A 107 6.37 18.89 7.36
CA ILE A 107 6.27 17.78 6.43
C ILE A 107 7.65 17.23 6.07
N ILE A 108 8.63 18.10 5.82
CA ILE A 108 10.01 17.68 5.55
C ILE A 108 10.60 16.94 6.76
N GLU A 109 10.38 17.43 7.96
CA GLU A 109 10.86 16.79 9.19
C GLU A 109 10.22 15.41 9.39
N LEU A 110 8.92 15.29 9.13
CA LEU A 110 8.26 13.99 9.14
C LEU A 110 8.84 13.04 8.09
N TYR A 111 9.12 13.53 6.88
CA TYR A 111 9.73 12.71 5.83
C TYR A 111 11.10 12.16 6.27
N MET A 112 11.92 12.98 6.88
CA MET A 112 13.24 12.56 7.38
C MET A 112 13.13 11.51 8.50
N SER A 113 12.06 11.58 9.30
CA SER A 113 11.86 10.71 10.45
C SER A 113 11.03 9.46 10.13
N CYS A 114 10.12 9.56 9.18
CA CYS A 114 9.19 8.51 8.78
C CYS A 114 8.94 8.51 7.27
N PRO A 115 9.91 8.12 6.43
CA PRO A 115 9.76 8.09 4.96
C PRO A 115 8.58 7.23 4.50
N LYS A 116 8.25 6.17 5.24
CA LYS A 116 7.12 5.27 4.93
C LYS A 116 5.77 5.99 4.85
N ALA A 117 5.57 7.09 5.57
CA ALA A 117 4.35 7.90 5.48
C ALA A 117 4.12 8.54 4.10
N PHE A 118 5.11 8.48 3.21
CA PHE A 118 5.10 9.12 1.88
C PHE A 118 5.18 8.14 0.71
N ASN A 119 5.34 6.86 1.00
CA ASN A 119 5.69 5.88 -0.04
C ASN A 119 4.49 5.43 -0.87
N LYS A 120 3.27 5.58 -0.37
CA LYS A 120 2.06 5.00 -0.98
C LYS A 120 1.01 6.06 -1.27
N GLN A 121 0.36 5.95 -2.42
CA GLN A 121 -0.78 6.81 -2.77
C GLN A 121 -2.05 6.45 -1.97
N THR A 122 -2.07 5.31 -1.33
CA THR A 122 -3.19 4.85 -0.48
C THR A 122 -3.21 5.52 0.89
N ILE A 123 -2.11 6.13 1.33
CA ILE A 123 -2.06 6.86 2.59
C ILE A 123 -2.89 8.13 2.48
N LYS A 124 -3.89 8.25 3.35
CA LYS A 124 -4.79 9.40 3.38
C LYS A 124 -4.18 10.54 4.17
N TRP A 125 -3.97 11.69 3.53
CA TRP A 125 -3.44 12.89 4.16
C TRP A 125 -4.53 13.90 4.46
N ARG A 126 -4.59 14.41 5.71
CA ARG A 126 -5.52 15.45 6.12
C ARG A 126 -4.78 16.61 6.73
N LEU A 127 -5.20 17.83 6.37
CA LEU A 127 -4.73 19.07 6.96
C LEU A 127 -5.78 19.55 7.97
N ILE A 128 -5.40 19.70 9.23
CA ILE A 128 -6.31 20.07 10.32
C ILE A 128 -5.89 21.40 10.94
N LYS A 129 -6.76 22.41 10.77
CA LYS A 129 -6.61 23.73 11.38
C LYS A 129 -7.46 23.83 12.63
N GLN A 130 -6.84 24.09 13.78
CA GLN A 130 -7.53 24.35 15.05
C GLN A 130 -7.77 25.86 15.21
N THR A 131 -8.98 26.24 15.63
CA THR A 131 -9.40 27.64 15.76
C THR A 131 -9.77 28.05 17.20
N GLY A 132 -9.75 27.11 18.14
CA GLY A 132 -10.14 27.39 19.53
C GLY A 132 -9.13 28.18 20.36
N VAL A 133 -7.90 28.43 19.85
CA VAL A 133 -6.88 29.26 20.52
C VAL A 133 -7.26 30.70 20.46
N LYS A 134 -7.43 31.34 21.65
CA LYS A 134 -7.80 32.74 21.78
C LYS A 134 -6.62 33.66 22.07
N ASN A 135 -5.60 33.15 22.74
CA ASN A 135 -4.40 33.88 23.10
C ASN A 135 -3.17 32.94 23.13
N GLN A 136 -2.00 33.53 23.23
CA GLN A 136 -0.73 32.78 23.21
C GLN A 136 -0.60 31.76 24.35
N ALA A 137 -1.18 32.03 25.53
CA ALA A 137 -1.11 31.16 26.69
C ALA A 137 -1.94 29.86 26.49
N ASP A 138 -2.89 29.86 25.56
CA ASP A 138 -3.71 28.69 25.24
C ASP A 138 -2.96 27.67 24.36
N LEU A 139 -1.96 28.11 23.59
CA LEU A 139 -1.26 27.28 22.61
C LEU A 139 -0.77 25.92 23.13
N PRO A 140 -0.18 25.81 24.34
CA PRO A 140 0.26 24.52 24.87
C PRO A 140 -0.86 23.49 25.10
N ASN A 141 -2.11 23.94 25.19
CA ASN A 141 -3.29 23.10 25.42
C ASN A 141 -3.81 22.45 24.13
N TYR A 142 -3.23 22.80 22.98
CA TYR A 142 -3.59 22.29 21.67
C TYR A 142 -2.50 21.38 21.12
N PHE A 143 -2.90 20.40 20.33
CA PHE A 143 -1.94 19.51 19.70
C PHE A 143 -1.34 20.17 18.46
N HIS A 144 -0.02 20.04 18.29
CA HIS A 144 0.69 20.46 17.09
C HIS A 144 1.60 19.32 16.63
N GLY A 145 1.64 19.07 15.33
CA GLY A 145 2.44 18.00 14.75
C GLY A 145 1.63 17.02 13.92
N PHE A 146 1.91 15.74 14.06
CA PHE A 146 1.27 14.70 13.27
C PHE A 146 0.62 13.61 14.11
N ILE A 147 -0.49 13.10 13.63
CA ILE A 147 -1.03 11.81 14.03
C ILE A 147 -0.87 10.87 12.83
N VAL A 148 -0.16 9.78 13.04
CA VAL A 148 0.06 8.74 12.03
C VAL A 148 -0.82 7.55 12.40
N TYR A 149 -1.76 7.23 11.53
CA TYR A 149 -2.65 6.07 11.68
C TYR A 149 -2.06 4.85 10.98
N PHE A 150 -2.19 3.70 11.63
CA PHE A 150 -1.68 2.45 11.10
C PHE A 150 -2.59 1.27 11.45
N ARG A 151 -2.54 0.25 10.61
CA ARG A 151 -3.15 -1.03 10.92
C ARG A 151 -2.24 -1.79 11.89
N PRO A 152 -2.78 -2.23 13.04
CA PRO A 152 -2.01 -3.09 13.91
C PRO A 152 -1.84 -4.47 13.26
N LEU A 153 -0.69 -5.07 13.47
CA LEU A 153 -0.51 -6.49 13.21
C LEU A 153 -1.42 -7.29 14.13
N VAL A 154 -2.13 -8.22 13.54
CA VAL A 154 -3.02 -9.14 14.26
C VAL A 154 -2.30 -10.47 14.41
N PRO A 155 -2.11 -11.01 15.63
CA PRO A 155 -1.53 -12.34 15.81
C PRO A 155 -2.38 -13.43 15.15
N PHE A 156 -1.75 -14.44 14.57
CA PHE A 156 -2.46 -15.55 13.92
C PHE A 156 -3.54 -16.19 14.78
N SER A 157 -3.35 -16.25 16.11
CA SER A 157 -4.37 -16.76 17.03
C SER A 157 -5.68 -15.96 16.99
N GLU A 158 -5.59 -14.64 16.83
CA GLU A 158 -6.76 -13.76 16.72
C GLU A 158 -7.39 -13.86 15.32
N GLU A 159 -6.59 -13.94 14.27
CA GLU A 159 -7.08 -14.18 12.92
C GLU A 159 -7.82 -15.50 12.81
N LYS A 160 -7.24 -16.58 13.35
CA LYS A 160 -7.86 -17.90 13.38
C LYS A 160 -9.17 -17.87 14.18
N LYS A 161 -9.17 -17.15 15.31
CA LYS A 161 -10.39 -16.97 16.10
C LYS A 161 -11.46 -16.24 15.30
N TYR A 162 -11.11 -15.12 14.64
CA TYR A 162 -12.02 -14.37 13.78
C TYR A 162 -12.63 -15.26 12.68
N ILE A 163 -11.79 -16.03 11.95
CA ILE A 163 -12.23 -16.95 10.91
C ILE A 163 -13.24 -17.98 11.49
N ASN A 164 -12.94 -18.57 12.64
CA ASN A 164 -13.82 -19.53 13.29
C ASN A 164 -15.15 -18.91 13.75
N ASP A 165 -15.12 -17.69 14.27
CA ASP A 165 -16.32 -16.97 14.72
C ASP A 165 -17.23 -16.60 13.54
N ILE A 166 -16.67 -16.24 12.38
CA ILE A 166 -17.45 -16.06 11.13
C ILE A 166 -18.04 -17.39 10.64
N ILE A 167 -17.23 -18.46 10.54
CA ILE A 167 -17.68 -19.77 10.04
C ILE A 167 -18.77 -20.37 10.93
N SER A 168 -18.69 -20.16 12.26
CA SER A 168 -19.68 -20.62 13.23
C SER A 168 -20.90 -19.71 13.34
N GLY A 169 -20.91 -18.56 12.67
CA GLY A 169 -22.01 -17.59 12.71
C GLY A 169 -22.06 -16.74 14.00
N LYS A 170 -21.03 -16.75 14.82
CA LYS A 170 -20.91 -15.90 16.01
C LYS A 170 -20.65 -14.44 15.64
N GLU A 171 -19.94 -14.21 14.55
CA GLU A 171 -19.69 -12.90 13.99
C GLU A 171 -20.19 -12.80 12.56
N LYS A 172 -20.40 -11.57 12.08
CA LYS A 172 -20.80 -11.27 10.69
C LYS A 172 -19.62 -10.74 9.92
N LEU A 173 -19.58 -11.04 8.62
CA LEU A 173 -18.63 -10.42 7.70
C LEU A 173 -18.86 -8.90 7.67
N LYS A 174 -17.81 -8.12 7.90
CA LYS A 174 -17.83 -6.65 7.78
C LYS A 174 -17.66 -6.20 6.34
N ASP A 175 -16.99 -7.00 5.54
CA ASP A 175 -16.73 -6.80 4.12
C ASP A 175 -17.24 -8.05 3.35
N SER A 176 -17.57 -7.89 2.07
CA SER A 176 -18.08 -8.96 1.22
C SER A 176 -17.47 -8.93 -0.19
N THR A 177 -16.28 -8.36 -0.34
CA THR A 177 -15.60 -8.12 -1.63
C THR A 177 -15.55 -9.39 -2.47
N LEU A 178 -14.96 -10.48 -1.96
CA LEU A 178 -14.81 -11.70 -2.74
C LEU A 178 -16.17 -12.31 -3.12
N LEU A 179 -17.12 -12.35 -2.17
CA LEU A 179 -18.44 -12.91 -2.43
C LEU A 179 -19.19 -12.15 -3.52
N LYS A 180 -19.10 -10.81 -3.51
CA LYS A 180 -19.73 -9.95 -4.53
C LYS A 180 -19.05 -10.10 -5.89
N VAL A 181 -17.71 -10.11 -5.94
CA VAL A 181 -16.97 -10.30 -7.18
C VAL A 181 -17.28 -11.67 -7.79
N PHE A 182 -17.22 -12.75 -7.03
CA PHE A 182 -17.53 -14.09 -7.51
C PHE A 182 -18.99 -14.21 -7.99
N SER A 183 -19.91 -13.52 -7.35
CA SER A 183 -21.31 -13.46 -7.82
C SER A 183 -21.42 -12.80 -9.19
N ARG A 184 -20.74 -11.66 -9.41
CA ARG A 184 -20.71 -10.98 -10.72
C ARG A 184 -19.97 -11.80 -11.79
N LYS A 185 -18.90 -12.51 -11.38
CA LYS A 185 -18.02 -13.30 -12.26
C LYS A 185 -18.37 -14.80 -12.24
N SER A 186 -19.62 -15.14 -12.13
CA SER A 186 -20.12 -16.53 -12.07
C SER A 186 -19.74 -17.40 -13.29
N ARG A 187 -19.27 -16.78 -14.38
CA ARG A 187 -18.79 -17.48 -15.58
C ARG A 187 -17.32 -17.91 -15.50
N TRP A 188 -16.59 -17.49 -14.49
CA TRP A 188 -15.21 -17.94 -14.28
C TRP A 188 -15.17 -19.45 -14.05
N LYS A 189 -14.29 -20.13 -14.80
CA LYS A 189 -14.10 -21.58 -14.72
C LYS A 189 -12.63 -21.93 -14.85
N GLU A 190 -12.22 -22.95 -14.13
CA GLU A 190 -10.87 -23.53 -14.22
C GLU A 190 -9.76 -22.47 -14.04
N MET A 191 -10.00 -21.51 -13.17
CA MET A 191 -9.00 -20.49 -12.84
C MET A 191 -7.97 -21.04 -11.85
N LEU A 192 -6.73 -20.62 -12.02
CA LEU A 192 -5.68 -20.79 -11.02
C LEU A 192 -5.76 -19.61 -10.04
N CYS A 193 -6.07 -19.90 -8.79
CA CYS A 193 -6.21 -18.90 -7.74
C CYS A 193 -4.86 -18.72 -7.02
N VAL A 194 -4.32 -17.50 -7.06
CA VAL A 194 -3.17 -17.07 -6.27
C VAL A 194 -3.72 -16.10 -5.24
N ALA A 195 -3.60 -16.42 -3.96
CA ALA A 195 -4.22 -15.65 -2.90
C ALA A 195 -3.22 -15.28 -1.82
N ASP A 196 -3.12 -13.99 -1.58
CA ASP A 196 -2.50 -13.44 -0.40
C ASP A 196 -3.29 -13.88 0.84
N VAL A 197 -2.56 -14.37 1.85
CA VAL A 197 -3.09 -14.75 3.16
C VAL A 197 -2.28 -14.13 4.30
N THR A 198 -1.62 -13.00 4.05
CA THR A 198 -1.01 -12.16 5.09
C THR A 198 -2.06 -11.70 6.11
N GLY A 199 -1.61 -11.19 7.26
CA GLY A 199 -2.51 -10.88 8.38
C GLY A 199 -3.69 -9.95 8.06
N SER A 200 -3.50 -9.04 7.09
CA SER A 200 -4.56 -8.14 6.60
C SER A 200 -5.70 -8.89 5.90
N MET A 201 -5.41 -10.08 5.36
CA MET A 201 -6.30 -10.83 4.49
C MET A 201 -7.24 -11.80 5.20
N ALA A 202 -7.19 -11.94 6.52
CA ALA A 202 -8.07 -12.86 7.26
C ALA A 202 -9.58 -12.69 6.93
N PRO A 203 -10.14 -11.44 6.80
CA PRO A 203 -11.54 -11.24 6.41
C PRO A 203 -11.88 -11.72 5.01
N TYR A 204 -10.90 -11.77 4.11
CA TYR A 204 -11.07 -12.20 2.71
C TYR A 204 -10.78 -13.68 2.56
N THR A 205 -9.79 -14.20 3.29
CA THR A 205 -9.50 -15.63 3.36
C THR A 205 -10.74 -16.42 3.81
N VAL A 206 -11.46 -15.94 4.84
CA VAL A 206 -12.70 -16.60 5.27
C VAL A 206 -13.81 -16.53 4.20
N GLN A 207 -13.90 -15.44 3.43
CA GLN A 207 -14.85 -15.36 2.32
C GLN A 207 -14.52 -16.38 1.21
N LEU A 208 -13.23 -16.53 0.88
CA LEU A 208 -12.78 -17.55 -0.08
C LEU A 208 -13.14 -18.95 0.41
N MET A 209 -12.95 -19.25 1.68
CA MET A 209 -13.32 -20.52 2.30
C MET A 209 -14.83 -20.78 2.26
N ILE A 210 -15.64 -19.78 2.61
CA ILE A 210 -17.11 -19.86 2.55
C ILE A 210 -17.54 -20.09 1.09
N TRP A 211 -16.99 -19.30 0.18
CA TRP A 211 -17.31 -19.45 -1.25
C TRP A 211 -16.94 -20.84 -1.76
N ALA A 212 -15.73 -21.34 -1.46
CA ALA A 212 -15.28 -22.68 -1.85
C ALA A 212 -16.21 -23.76 -1.30
N LYS A 213 -16.68 -23.64 -0.04
CA LYS A 213 -17.60 -24.60 0.58
C LYS A 213 -18.94 -24.70 -0.15
N PHE A 214 -19.53 -23.55 -0.52
CA PHE A 214 -20.85 -23.54 -1.16
C PHE A 214 -20.82 -23.77 -2.67
N ASN A 215 -19.67 -23.55 -3.32
CA ASN A 215 -19.55 -23.54 -4.78
C ASN A 215 -18.67 -24.66 -5.36
N GLN A 216 -18.41 -25.72 -4.60
CA GLN A 216 -17.59 -26.88 -5.06
C GLN A 216 -18.03 -27.45 -6.41
N ARG A 217 -19.35 -27.44 -6.67
CA ARG A 217 -19.93 -27.99 -7.92
C ARG A 217 -19.67 -27.10 -9.13
N LEU A 218 -19.37 -25.83 -8.96
CA LEU A 218 -19.15 -24.89 -10.08
C LEU A 218 -17.79 -25.09 -10.77
N LYS A 219 -16.84 -25.78 -10.12
CA LYS A 219 -15.49 -26.03 -10.63
C LYS A 219 -14.76 -24.77 -11.08
N THR A 220 -15.00 -23.64 -10.40
CA THR A 220 -14.39 -22.37 -10.75
C THR A 220 -12.89 -22.39 -10.48
N PHE A 221 -12.48 -22.92 -9.33
CA PHE A 221 -11.08 -23.08 -8.95
C PHE A 221 -10.80 -24.54 -8.64
N LYS A 222 -9.71 -25.05 -9.18
CA LYS A 222 -9.18 -26.37 -8.85
C LYS A 222 -7.83 -26.29 -8.18
N GLN A 223 -7.06 -25.26 -8.53
CA GLN A 223 -5.68 -25.03 -8.11
C GLN A 223 -5.60 -23.75 -7.32
N PHE A 224 -4.99 -23.83 -6.16
CA PHE A 224 -4.77 -22.70 -5.27
C PHE A 224 -3.30 -22.60 -4.93
N VAL A 225 -2.79 -21.38 -4.91
CA VAL A 225 -1.49 -20.99 -4.37
C VAL A 225 -1.76 -19.93 -3.33
N PHE A 226 -1.40 -20.20 -2.09
CA PHE A 226 -1.47 -19.26 -0.98
C PHE A 226 -0.06 -18.78 -0.68
N PHE A 227 0.12 -17.49 -0.52
CA PHE A 227 1.42 -16.93 -0.16
C PHE A 227 1.29 -16.04 1.06
N ASN A 228 2.36 -16.07 1.89
CA ASN A 228 2.48 -15.32 3.11
C ASN A 228 3.97 -15.33 3.46
N ASP A 229 4.72 -14.38 2.94
CA ASP A 229 6.17 -14.34 3.06
C ASP A 229 6.61 -13.44 4.22
N ASP A 230 7.62 -13.85 4.95
CA ASP A 230 8.20 -13.10 6.07
C ASP A 230 9.52 -12.40 5.71
N GLU A 231 10.00 -12.54 4.48
CA GLU A 231 11.25 -11.94 4.01
C GLU A 231 11.01 -10.91 2.89
N GLU A 232 11.54 -9.69 3.09
CA GLU A 232 11.68 -8.72 2.00
C GLU A 232 12.71 -9.22 1.01
N ARG A 233 12.26 -9.73 -0.12
CA ARG A 233 13.16 -10.17 -1.19
C ARG A 233 13.57 -8.99 -2.04
N SER A 234 14.80 -8.52 -1.84
CA SER A 234 15.37 -7.49 -2.69
C SER A 234 15.52 -7.99 -4.13
N ASN A 235 15.29 -7.10 -5.09
CA ASN A 235 15.19 -7.33 -6.54
C ASN A 235 16.33 -8.14 -7.19
N ASP A 236 17.47 -8.33 -6.54
CA ASP A 236 18.64 -9.01 -7.09
C ASP A 236 18.70 -10.51 -6.78
N GLN A 237 17.94 -11.01 -5.80
CA GLN A 237 18.02 -12.42 -5.38
C GLN A 237 16.96 -13.33 -6.00
N SER A 238 16.04 -12.80 -6.80
CA SER A 238 14.84 -13.47 -7.32
C SER A 238 15.06 -14.49 -8.46
N THR A 239 16.27 -15.04 -8.62
CA THR A 239 16.52 -16.09 -9.62
C THR A 239 16.31 -17.51 -9.09
N SER A 240 16.27 -17.71 -7.78
CA SER A 240 15.84 -18.97 -7.17
C SER A 240 14.39 -18.80 -6.72
N LEU A 241 13.46 -19.46 -7.40
CA LEU A 241 12.10 -19.66 -6.90
C LEU A 241 12.18 -20.52 -5.63
N ASP A 242 12.58 -19.91 -4.54
CA ASP A 242 12.48 -20.52 -3.23
C ASP A 242 11.00 -20.52 -2.85
N SER A 243 10.46 -21.67 -2.55
CA SER A 243 9.06 -21.85 -2.19
C SER A 243 8.79 -21.60 -0.70
N SER A 244 9.72 -20.99 0.03
CA SER A 244 9.47 -20.56 1.40
C SER A 244 8.34 -19.52 1.37
N GLY A 245 7.35 -19.66 2.23
CA GLY A 245 6.20 -18.77 2.25
C GLY A 245 5.10 -19.03 1.22
N ILE A 246 5.22 -20.08 0.38
CA ILE A 246 4.21 -20.42 -0.63
C ILE A 246 3.68 -21.84 -0.43
N TRP A 247 2.36 -21.98 -0.37
CA TRP A 247 1.63 -23.24 -0.25
C TRP A 247 0.72 -23.44 -1.43
N ASN A 248 0.59 -24.66 -1.87
CA ASN A 248 -0.28 -24.97 -3.02
C ASN A 248 -1.11 -26.21 -2.79
N ILE A 249 -2.27 -26.26 -3.43
CA ILE A 249 -3.15 -27.43 -3.42
C ILE A 249 -3.95 -27.50 -4.71
N GLU A 250 -4.16 -28.73 -5.20
CA GLU A 250 -5.07 -29.02 -6.31
C GLU A 250 -6.22 -29.85 -5.80
N THR A 251 -7.39 -29.24 -5.63
CA THR A 251 -8.57 -29.92 -5.10
C THR A 251 -9.84 -29.08 -5.25
N TYR A 252 -10.98 -29.73 -5.21
CA TYR A 252 -12.29 -29.08 -5.00
C TYR A 252 -12.81 -29.25 -3.56
N ASN A 253 -12.07 -29.93 -2.71
CA ASN A 253 -12.48 -30.15 -1.31
C ASN A 253 -12.22 -28.88 -0.48
N ALA A 254 -13.29 -28.22 -0.04
CA ALA A 254 -13.23 -26.96 0.70
C ALA A 254 -12.46 -27.08 2.03
N GLU A 255 -12.55 -28.22 2.72
CA GLU A 255 -11.83 -28.41 3.98
C GLU A 255 -10.30 -28.47 3.75
N LYS A 256 -9.87 -29.17 2.69
CA LYS A 256 -8.45 -29.19 2.33
C LYS A 256 -7.94 -27.82 1.90
N ILE A 257 -8.74 -27.04 1.17
CA ILE A 257 -8.41 -25.67 0.77
C ILE A 257 -8.25 -24.80 2.05
N MET A 258 -9.21 -24.89 2.95
CA MET A 258 -9.18 -24.17 4.22
C MET A 258 -7.95 -24.51 5.06
N ASN A 259 -7.64 -25.78 5.23
CA ASN A 259 -6.50 -26.23 6.03
C ASN A 259 -5.17 -25.77 5.40
N THR A 260 -5.04 -25.76 4.08
CA THR A 260 -3.85 -25.24 3.40
C THR A 260 -3.70 -23.74 3.61
N ALA A 261 -4.78 -22.96 3.47
CA ALA A 261 -4.77 -21.53 3.72
C ALA A 261 -4.39 -21.19 5.18
N LEU A 262 -4.99 -21.88 6.16
CA LEU A 262 -4.66 -21.69 7.58
C LEU A 262 -3.21 -22.05 7.90
N THR A 263 -2.65 -23.08 7.24
CA THR A 263 -1.25 -23.45 7.41
C THR A 263 -0.33 -22.36 6.86
N SER A 264 -0.69 -21.78 5.72
CA SER A 264 0.04 -20.65 5.13
C SER A 264 0.00 -19.43 6.07
N MET A 265 -1.17 -19.04 6.57
CA MET A 265 -1.35 -17.93 7.51
C MET A 265 -0.50 -18.05 8.78
N GLN A 266 -0.27 -19.29 9.25
CA GLN A 266 0.46 -19.54 10.49
C GLN A 266 1.95 -19.21 10.44
N LYS A 267 2.54 -19.21 9.22
CA LYS A 267 3.99 -19.14 9.03
C LYS A 267 4.47 -17.86 8.41
N GLY A 268 3.62 -16.87 8.25
CA GLY A 268 3.96 -15.74 7.44
C GLY A 268 4.26 -14.45 8.14
N GLY A 269 4.71 -13.50 7.35
CA GLY A 269 5.09 -12.15 7.67
C GLY A 269 4.19 -11.10 6.99
N HIS A 270 4.82 -10.06 6.42
CA HIS A 270 4.13 -8.84 6.01
C HIS A 270 4.49 -8.40 4.60
N PHE A 271 5.32 -9.18 3.90
CA PHE A 271 5.78 -8.80 2.57
C PHE A 271 4.86 -9.37 1.50
N GLU A 272 4.51 -8.53 0.54
CA GLU A 272 3.63 -8.85 -0.56
C GLU A 272 4.47 -9.26 -1.78
N ASN A 273 4.79 -10.54 -1.90
CA ASN A 273 5.54 -11.10 -3.03
C ASN A 273 4.57 -11.69 -4.09
N ASP A 274 3.65 -10.84 -4.56
CA ASP A 274 2.55 -11.21 -5.46
C ASP A 274 3.01 -11.79 -6.79
N ILE A 275 3.98 -11.15 -7.44
CA ILE A 275 4.45 -11.55 -8.77
C ILE A 275 5.26 -12.84 -8.69
N GLU A 276 6.03 -13.03 -7.62
CA GLU A 276 6.76 -14.27 -7.38
C GLU A 276 5.78 -15.43 -7.15
N ALA A 277 4.71 -15.21 -6.38
CA ALA A 277 3.65 -16.20 -6.18
C ALA A 277 2.96 -16.56 -7.50
N ILE A 278 2.74 -15.60 -8.40
CA ILE A 278 2.22 -15.86 -9.75
C ILE A 278 3.22 -16.70 -10.56
N PHE A 279 4.52 -16.38 -10.54
CA PHE A 279 5.53 -17.19 -11.23
C PHE A 279 5.60 -18.61 -10.68
N TYR A 280 5.53 -18.78 -9.36
CA TYR A 280 5.44 -20.09 -8.73
C TYR A 280 4.22 -20.85 -9.23
N ALA A 281 3.05 -20.22 -9.26
CA ALA A 281 1.80 -20.82 -9.72
C ALA A 281 1.89 -21.29 -11.19
N ILE A 282 2.47 -20.44 -12.07
CA ILE A 282 2.70 -20.78 -13.49
C ILE A 282 3.62 -21.99 -13.63
N LYS A 283 4.73 -22.02 -12.88
CA LYS A 283 5.68 -23.14 -12.90
C LYS A 283 5.06 -24.43 -12.37
N LYS A 284 4.26 -24.32 -11.29
CA LYS A 284 3.62 -25.46 -10.64
C LYS A 284 2.51 -26.07 -11.47
N TYR A 285 1.74 -25.23 -12.18
CA TYR A 285 0.55 -25.63 -12.92
C TYR A 285 0.60 -25.19 -14.40
N PRO A 286 1.60 -25.62 -15.18
CA PRO A 286 1.86 -25.10 -16.53
C PRO A 286 0.71 -25.32 -17.51
N ASN A 287 -0.16 -26.31 -17.26
CA ASN A 287 -1.30 -26.65 -18.13
C ASN A 287 -2.55 -25.80 -17.85
N ASN A 288 -2.53 -24.93 -16.80
CA ASN A 288 -3.69 -24.12 -16.39
C ASN A 288 -3.35 -22.64 -16.22
N ILE A 289 -2.52 -22.10 -17.09
CA ILE A 289 -2.04 -20.72 -17.04
C ILE A 289 -2.91 -19.72 -17.79
N LYS A 290 -4.00 -20.16 -18.41
CA LYS A 290 -4.83 -19.28 -19.26
C LYS A 290 -5.63 -18.24 -18.46
N ASN A 291 -6.00 -18.59 -17.23
CA ASN A 291 -6.86 -17.78 -16.38
C ASN A 291 -6.30 -17.78 -14.96
N ILE A 292 -5.51 -16.77 -14.64
CA ILE A 292 -4.96 -16.58 -13.30
C ILE A 292 -5.75 -15.49 -12.58
N LEU A 293 -6.17 -15.80 -11.35
CA LEU A 293 -6.77 -14.85 -10.43
C LEU A 293 -5.80 -14.58 -9.29
N LEU A 294 -5.39 -13.33 -9.13
CA LEU A 294 -4.72 -12.84 -7.95
C LEU A 294 -5.76 -12.23 -6.99
N ILE A 295 -5.71 -12.61 -5.73
CA ILE A 295 -6.49 -12.00 -4.65
C ILE A 295 -5.47 -11.34 -3.71
N ALA A 296 -5.51 -10.03 -3.62
CA ALA A 296 -4.52 -9.25 -2.87
C ALA A 296 -5.18 -8.12 -2.08
N ASP A 297 -4.49 -7.61 -1.08
CA ASP A 297 -4.98 -6.47 -0.33
C ASP A 297 -4.58 -5.14 -0.98
N ASN A 298 -5.25 -4.08 -0.57
CA ASN A 298 -5.05 -2.73 -1.09
C ASN A 298 -4.01 -1.94 -0.30
N TRP A 299 -3.54 -2.46 0.83
CA TRP A 299 -2.81 -1.68 1.82
C TRP A 299 -1.31 -1.65 1.60
N GLU A 300 -0.73 -2.77 1.15
CA GLU A 300 0.68 -2.89 0.89
C GLU A 300 0.99 -2.89 -0.61
N ASP A 301 2.19 -2.41 -0.97
CA ASP A 301 2.67 -2.49 -2.35
C ASP A 301 3.33 -3.85 -2.56
N PRO A 302 3.11 -4.50 -3.73
CA PRO A 302 3.93 -5.65 -4.11
C PRO A 302 5.42 -5.31 -4.04
N CYS A 303 6.18 -6.05 -3.21
CA CYS A 303 7.60 -5.81 -3.01
C CYS A 303 8.44 -6.16 -4.25
N ASP A 304 7.90 -7.03 -5.10
CA ASP A 304 8.56 -7.65 -6.24
C ASP A 304 8.20 -7.04 -7.60
N MET A 305 7.74 -5.78 -7.64
CA MET A 305 7.38 -5.05 -8.87
C MET A 305 8.49 -5.01 -9.93
N ALA A 306 9.75 -5.20 -9.56
CA ALA A 306 10.84 -5.34 -10.53
C ALA A 306 10.69 -6.57 -11.45
N LEU A 307 9.89 -7.57 -11.06
CA LEU A 307 9.57 -8.74 -11.87
C LEU A 307 8.48 -8.47 -12.91
N LEU A 308 7.77 -7.34 -12.83
CA LEU A 308 6.67 -7.00 -13.73
C LEU A 308 7.04 -7.06 -15.23
N PRO A 309 8.22 -6.61 -15.69
CA PRO A 309 8.61 -6.75 -17.10
C PRO A 309 8.69 -8.23 -17.55
N LYS A 310 9.16 -9.12 -16.67
CA LYS A 310 9.22 -10.56 -16.94
C LYS A 310 7.82 -11.16 -17.01
N LEU A 311 6.92 -10.78 -16.08
CA LEU A 311 5.53 -11.23 -16.09
C LEU A 311 4.79 -10.77 -17.35
N LYS A 312 4.95 -9.50 -17.75
CA LYS A 312 4.41 -8.95 -19.02
C LYS A 312 4.84 -9.75 -20.24
N ALA A 313 6.11 -10.21 -20.28
CA ALA A 313 6.64 -10.97 -21.40
C ALA A 313 5.95 -12.33 -21.61
N LEU A 314 5.34 -12.90 -20.58
CA LEU A 314 4.60 -14.16 -20.67
C LEU A 314 3.26 -14.01 -21.40
N LYS A 315 2.71 -12.79 -21.50
CA LYS A 315 1.42 -12.49 -22.15
C LYS A 315 0.25 -13.28 -21.57
N ILE A 316 0.29 -13.58 -20.27
CA ILE A 316 -0.76 -14.27 -19.53
C ILE A 316 -1.61 -13.20 -18.83
N PRO A 317 -2.93 -13.12 -19.10
CA PRO A 317 -3.81 -12.18 -18.42
C PRO A 317 -3.93 -12.50 -16.92
N ILE A 318 -3.75 -11.51 -16.07
CA ILE A 318 -3.93 -11.64 -14.63
C ILE A 318 -5.18 -10.85 -14.23
N SER A 319 -6.21 -11.55 -13.77
CA SER A 319 -7.37 -10.93 -13.12
C SER A 319 -7.04 -10.68 -11.66
N ILE A 320 -7.33 -9.49 -11.16
CA ILE A 320 -6.97 -9.11 -9.77
C ILE A 320 -8.21 -8.68 -9.01
N ILE A 321 -8.48 -9.33 -7.88
CA ILE A 321 -9.45 -8.82 -6.90
C ILE A 321 -8.66 -8.05 -5.84
N ILE A 322 -8.95 -6.77 -5.73
CA ILE A 322 -8.33 -5.90 -4.71
C ILE A 322 -9.27 -5.82 -3.51
N CYS A 323 -8.80 -6.31 -2.39
CA CYS A 323 -9.50 -6.34 -1.11
C CYS A 323 -9.19 -5.08 -0.28
N GLY A 324 -10.12 -4.63 0.58
CA GLY A 324 -9.87 -3.51 1.49
C GLY A 324 -9.81 -2.13 0.83
N VAL A 325 -10.44 -1.96 -0.34
CA VAL A 325 -10.53 -0.65 -1.00
C VAL A 325 -11.53 0.23 -0.26
N ASN A 326 -11.02 1.23 0.48
CA ASN A 326 -11.88 2.17 1.21
C ASN A 326 -12.09 3.50 0.46
N SER A 327 -11.07 3.99 -0.24
CA SER A 327 -11.15 5.26 -0.98
C SER A 327 -10.16 5.36 -2.13
N VAL A 328 -8.97 4.79 -2.00
CA VAL A 328 -7.91 4.84 -3.02
C VAL A 328 -7.50 3.42 -3.38
N ILE A 329 -7.38 3.14 -4.66
CA ILE A 329 -6.85 1.87 -5.15
C ILE A 329 -5.33 1.95 -5.24
N ASN A 330 -4.67 0.92 -4.75
CA ASN A 330 -3.24 0.77 -4.92
C ASN A 330 -2.89 0.64 -6.40
N THR A 331 -2.19 1.65 -6.92
CA THR A 331 -1.90 1.76 -8.35
C THR A 331 -0.96 0.68 -8.87
N LYS A 332 -0.22 -0.01 -8.00
CA LYS A 332 0.63 -1.12 -8.39
C LYS A 332 -0.16 -2.28 -8.98
N TYR A 333 -1.30 -2.59 -8.40
CA TYR A 333 -2.20 -3.61 -8.96
C TYR A 333 -2.82 -3.18 -10.29
N LEU A 334 -3.11 -1.87 -10.47
CA LEU A 334 -3.51 -1.36 -11.79
C LEU A 334 -2.39 -1.53 -12.82
N GLU A 335 -1.12 -1.28 -12.43
CA GLU A 335 0.06 -1.47 -13.28
C GLU A 335 0.22 -2.95 -13.68
N ILE A 336 0.04 -3.90 -12.74
CA ILE A 336 0.11 -5.35 -13.01
C ILE A 336 -0.98 -5.76 -14.00
N ALA A 337 -2.24 -5.41 -13.75
CA ALA A 337 -3.36 -5.76 -14.62
C ALA A 337 -3.20 -5.13 -16.02
N TYR A 338 -2.77 -3.88 -16.11
CA TYR A 338 -2.49 -3.22 -17.38
C TYR A 338 -1.38 -3.92 -18.18
N ALA A 339 -0.25 -4.20 -17.52
CA ALA A 339 0.91 -4.82 -18.16
C ALA A 339 0.62 -6.24 -18.68
N THR A 340 -0.31 -6.95 -18.05
CA THR A 340 -0.69 -8.33 -18.38
C THR A 340 -1.96 -8.43 -19.24
N ASN A 341 -2.55 -7.32 -19.68
CA ASN A 341 -3.86 -7.27 -20.34
C ASN A 341 -4.96 -7.96 -19.52
N GLY A 342 -4.87 -7.86 -18.20
CA GLY A 342 -5.80 -8.45 -17.25
C GLY A 342 -6.95 -7.54 -16.89
N SER A 343 -7.51 -7.77 -15.70
CA SER A 343 -8.68 -7.07 -15.18
C SER A 343 -8.53 -6.73 -13.71
N ILE A 344 -9.26 -5.72 -13.25
CA ILE A 344 -9.34 -5.30 -11.85
C ILE A 344 -10.78 -5.42 -11.37
N HIS A 345 -10.94 -5.97 -10.18
CA HIS A 345 -12.23 -6.18 -9.54
C HIS A 345 -12.18 -5.66 -8.11
N THR A 346 -13.16 -4.83 -7.76
CA THR A 346 -13.38 -4.32 -6.40
C THR A 346 -14.75 -4.76 -5.90
N ILE A 347 -15.10 -4.43 -4.68
CA ILE A 347 -16.40 -4.76 -4.11
C ILE A 347 -17.57 -4.23 -4.98
N GLU A 348 -17.39 -3.12 -5.69
CA GLU A 348 -18.48 -2.43 -6.41
C GLU A 348 -18.31 -2.44 -7.93
N GLU A 349 -17.08 -2.46 -8.43
CA GLU A 349 -16.78 -2.18 -9.84
C GLU A 349 -15.80 -3.19 -10.44
N ASP A 350 -15.92 -3.38 -11.73
CA ASP A 350 -15.03 -4.23 -12.54
C ASP A 350 -14.44 -3.42 -13.70
N LEU A 351 -13.15 -3.56 -13.96
CA LEU A 351 -12.45 -3.11 -15.17
C LEU A 351 -11.89 -4.34 -15.89
N ASP A 352 -12.62 -4.84 -16.86
CA ASP A 352 -12.33 -6.13 -17.50
C ASP A 352 -11.21 -6.09 -18.56
N GLU A 353 -10.86 -4.92 -19.06
CA GLU A 353 -9.96 -4.78 -20.22
C GLU A 353 -8.88 -3.71 -19.98
N MET A 354 -8.09 -3.92 -18.94
CA MET A 354 -7.05 -2.95 -18.55
C MET A 354 -6.06 -2.66 -19.68
N GLY A 355 -5.68 -3.66 -20.46
CA GLY A 355 -4.74 -3.51 -21.59
C GLY A 355 -5.23 -2.66 -22.76
N LYS A 356 -6.53 -2.30 -22.80
CA LYS A 356 -7.10 -1.43 -23.84
C LYS A 356 -7.04 0.06 -23.46
N LEU A 357 -6.57 0.39 -22.27
CA LEU A 357 -6.43 1.80 -21.87
C LEU A 357 -5.31 2.46 -22.67
N ASN A 358 -5.60 3.67 -23.15
CA ASN A 358 -4.63 4.47 -23.91
C ASN A 358 -3.86 5.43 -23.01
N GLU A 359 -2.65 5.79 -23.43
CA GLU A 359 -1.85 6.83 -22.78
C GLU A 359 -2.65 8.13 -22.63
N GLY A 360 -2.62 8.74 -21.46
CA GLY A 360 -3.39 9.95 -21.12
C GLY A 360 -4.86 9.69 -20.79
N GLN A 361 -5.39 8.49 -21.01
CA GLN A 361 -6.78 8.17 -20.74
C GLN A 361 -7.11 8.31 -19.26
N VAL A 362 -8.26 8.91 -18.97
CA VAL A 362 -8.83 9.02 -17.64
C VAL A 362 -9.97 8.01 -17.49
N PHE A 363 -9.96 7.28 -16.40
CA PHE A 363 -11.03 6.36 -16.04
C PHE A 363 -11.36 6.49 -14.54
N LYS A 364 -12.47 5.91 -14.14
CA LYS A 364 -12.95 5.93 -12.74
C LYS A 364 -13.01 4.50 -12.22
N ILE A 365 -12.51 4.30 -11.00
CA ILE A 365 -12.67 3.06 -10.25
C ILE A 365 -12.53 3.36 -8.74
N GLY A 366 -13.28 2.65 -7.90
CA GLY A 366 -13.31 2.90 -6.45
C GLY A 366 -13.78 4.30 -6.09
N GLY A 367 -14.62 4.91 -6.93
CA GLY A 367 -15.11 6.26 -6.75
C GLY A 367 -14.14 7.38 -7.16
N LEU A 368 -12.88 7.07 -7.46
CA LEU A 368 -11.84 8.02 -7.83
C LEU A 368 -11.46 7.95 -9.31
N LYS A 369 -10.85 9.04 -9.79
CA LYS A 369 -10.35 9.14 -11.16
C LYS A 369 -8.84 8.87 -11.17
N TYR A 370 -8.43 8.13 -12.18
CA TYR A 370 -7.03 7.81 -12.46
C TYR A 370 -6.70 8.15 -13.90
N ARG A 371 -5.45 8.54 -14.14
CA ARG A 371 -4.91 8.79 -15.48
C ARG A 371 -3.72 7.88 -15.72
N LEU A 372 -3.69 7.25 -16.89
CA LEU A 372 -2.53 6.49 -17.36
C LEU A 372 -1.48 7.45 -17.91
N VAL A 373 -0.25 7.43 -17.37
CA VAL A 373 0.88 8.26 -17.80
C VAL A 373 2.15 7.43 -17.73
N ASN A 374 2.81 7.21 -18.85
CA ASN A 374 4.04 6.42 -18.95
C ASN A 374 3.92 5.03 -18.30
N ASN A 375 2.84 4.30 -18.61
CA ASN A 375 2.49 3.00 -18.04
C ASN A 375 2.28 3.00 -16.52
N LYS A 376 2.11 4.16 -15.89
CA LYS A 376 1.79 4.32 -14.46
C LYS A 376 0.43 4.96 -14.29
N PHE A 377 -0.22 4.68 -13.18
CA PHE A 377 -1.52 5.25 -12.86
C PHE A 377 -1.38 6.35 -11.81
N LEU A 378 -1.88 7.53 -12.14
CA LEU A 378 -1.88 8.69 -11.26
C LEU A 378 -3.31 9.00 -10.84
N LYS A 379 -3.55 9.11 -9.53
CA LYS A 379 -4.79 9.64 -8.96
C LYS A 379 -4.93 11.13 -9.31
N ILE A 380 -6.09 11.55 -9.79
CA ILE A 380 -6.37 12.94 -10.20
C ILE A 380 -7.59 13.52 -9.51
#